data_d21764d5d89ec01446efb7a6f382abdf
#
_entry.id   d21764d5d89ec01446efb7a6f382abdf
#
_cell.length_a   1.000
_cell.length_b   1.000
_cell.length_c   1.000
_cell.angle_alpha   90.00
_cell.angle_beta   90.00
_cell.angle_gamma   90.00
#
_symmetry.space_group_name_H-M   'P 1'
#
loop_
_entity.id
_entity.type
_entity.pdbx_description
1 polymer ?
#
loop_
_entity_poly.entity_id
_entity_poly.type
_entity_poly.pdbx_seq_one_letter_code
_entity_poly.pdbx_strand_id
1 'polypeptide(L)'
;MSQYKCLNPISQTGLGLFGEEYKQTEELNDADAILVRSAKMHDMELPENVKVIARAGAGVNNIPVEQCAENGIVVFNTPGANANGVKELVLAGMLLASRDIVGGIEWVAHEEDKEHIDKLAEKQKKQFAGCEISGKKLGIIGLGAIGAMVANSATHLGMEVYGYDPFISIDAAWNLSRTIKHSKSLDEIYSQCDYITIHVPLTDNTRKMIDKEAFTKMKEGVVLLNFARDLLVDEEALIEALDSGKVKKYVTDFANPLVAGRPGILVTPHLGASTAESEENCAVMAVKEVRDFLENGNIKNSVNFPNCDMGTCIAVGRITICHKNIPNMISQFTKILGSEGLNIADMTNKSRGSYAYTIIDLESAASKEALDELKAIEGVSKVRVIK
;
A
#
# COMPACT_ATOMS: atom_id res chain seq x y z
N MET A 1 17.58 5.07 -25.46
CA MET A 1 17.95 5.28 -24.02
C MET A 1 16.77 5.96 -23.36
N SER A 2 16.14 5.32 -22.40
CA SER A 2 15.00 5.89 -21.67
C SER A 2 15.48 6.85 -20.59
N GLN A 3 14.71 7.91 -20.34
CA GLN A 3 15.06 8.89 -19.32
C GLN A 3 14.05 8.86 -18.17
N TYR A 4 14.55 9.01 -16.93
CA TYR A 4 13.69 9.08 -15.75
C TYR A 4 14.00 10.31 -14.90
N LYS A 5 12.97 10.87 -14.26
CA LYS A 5 13.08 11.98 -13.33
C LYS A 5 12.64 11.56 -11.93
N CYS A 6 13.42 11.95 -10.92
CA CYS A 6 13.03 11.81 -9.51
C CYS A 6 12.49 13.14 -9.00
N LEU A 7 11.26 13.17 -8.49
CA LEU A 7 10.67 14.38 -7.87
C LEU A 7 11.03 14.52 -6.38
N ASN A 8 11.56 13.46 -5.78
CA ASN A 8 12.07 13.42 -4.41
C ASN A 8 13.38 12.62 -4.40
N PRO A 9 14.18 12.69 -3.36
CA PRO A 9 15.25 11.71 -3.15
C PRO A 9 14.68 10.29 -3.12
N ILE A 10 15.21 9.42 -3.97
CA ILE A 10 14.90 8.00 -4.07
C ILE A 10 16.16 7.22 -3.72
N SER A 11 16.02 6.11 -2.99
CA SER A 11 17.15 5.30 -2.55
C SER A 11 18.02 4.82 -3.73
N GLN A 12 19.32 4.97 -3.60
CA GLN A 12 20.30 4.50 -4.58
C GLN A 12 20.26 2.98 -4.77
N THR A 13 19.85 2.22 -3.74
CA THR A 13 19.62 0.77 -3.84
C THR A 13 18.59 0.45 -4.93
N GLY A 14 17.54 1.26 -5.05
CA GLY A 14 16.57 1.13 -6.13
C GLY A 14 17.08 1.67 -7.45
N LEU A 15 17.60 2.90 -7.48
CA LEU A 15 18.07 3.55 -8.71
C LEU A 15 19.21 2.77 -9.39
N GLY A 16 20.07 2.10 -8.63
CA GLY A 16 21.14 1.26 -9.16
C GLY A 16 20.65 0.03 -9.94
N LEU A 17 19.35 -0.29 -9.90
CA LEU A 17 18.76 -1.33 -10.74
C LEU A 17 18.44 -0.86 -12.16
N PHE A 18 18.46 0.43 -12.44
CA PHE A 18 18.46 0.93 -13.82
C PHE A 18 19.80 0.60 -14.48
N GLY A 19 19.74 -0.01 -15.66
CA GLY A 19 20.95 -0.31 -16.44
C GLY A 19 21.47 0.91 -17.21
N GLU A 20 22.51 0.71 -18.01
CA GLU A 20 23.14 1.77 -18.83
C GLU A 20 22.18 2.34 -19.89
N GLU A 21 21.10 1.63 -20.20
CA GLU A 21 20.01 2.04 -21.11
C GLU A 21 19.11 3.12 -20.51
N TYR A 22 19.25 3.45 -19.24
CA TYR A 22 18.49 4.49 -18.53
C TYR A 22 19.39 5.64 -18.10
N LYS A 23 18.86 6.85 -18.19
CA LYS A 23 19.53 8.06 -17.74
C LYS A 23 18.61 8.90 -16.89
N GLN A 24 19.12 9.37 -15.74
CA GLN A 24 18.40 10.37 -14.96
C GLN A 24 18.46 11.73 -15.65
N THR A 25 17.34 12.45 -15.66
CA THR A 25 17.21 13.81 -16.19
C THR A 25 16.66 14.77 -15.14
N GLU A 26 17.06 16.03 -15.23
CA GLU A 26 16.47 17.10 -14.43
C GLU A 26 15.30 17.78 -15.14
N GLU A 27 15.15 17.58 -16.44
CA GLU A 27 14.09 18.17 -17.24
C GLU A 27 12.87 17.23 -17.31
N LEU A 28 11.70 17.73 -16.93
CA LEU A 28 10.46 16.94 -16.96
C LEU A 28 10.06 16.57 -18.41
N ASN A 29 10.33 17.48 -19.34
CA ASN A 29 10.00 17.28 -20.76
C ASN A 29 10.81 16.18 -21.44
N ASP A 30 11.90 15.73 -20.83
CA ASP A 30 12.73 14.66 -21.38
C ASP A 30 12.42 13.30 -20.76
N ALA A 31 11.62 13.26 -19.68
CA ALA A 31 11.39 12.05 -18.89
C ALA A 31 10.35 11.13 -19.54
N ASP A 32 10.71 9.87 -19.74
CA ASP A 32 9.80 8.76 -20.06
C ASP A 32 9.09 8.22 -18.79
N ALA A 33 9.78 8.30 -17.66
CA ALA A 33 9.32 7.81 -16.36
C ALA A 33 9.52 8.84 -15.25
N ILE A 34 8.61 8.87 -14.28
CA ILE A 34 8.72 9.70 -13.07
C ILE A 34 8.73 8.80 -11.85
N LEU A 35 9.73 8.97 -10.99
CA LEU A 35 9.78 8.38 -9.65
C LEU A 35 9.41 9.44 -8.61
N VAL A 36 8.46 9.12 -7.73
CA VAL A 36 7.96 10.05 -6.72
C VAL A 36 7.77 9.35 -5.38
N ARG A 37 7.90 10.07 -4.29
CA ARG A 37 7.56 9.60 -2.94
C ARG A 37 6.45 10.45 -2.31
N SER A 38 6.71 11.72 -2.07
CA SER A 38 5.80 12.62 -1.35
C SER A 38 5.46 13.91 -2.10
N ALA A 39 6.15 14.22 -3.20
CA ALA A 39 5.87 15.43 -3.99
C ALA A 39 4.42 15.43 -4.50
N LYS A 40 3.75 16.58 -4.38
CA LYS A 40 2.41 16.78 -4.91
C LYS A 40 2.49 16.99 -6.42
N MET A 41 1.66 16.26 -7.17
CA MET A 41 1.67 16.29 -8.64
C MET A 41 0.36 16.83 -9.23
N HIS A 42 -0.63 17.21 -8.41
CA HIS A 42 -1.95 17.65 -8.91
C HIS A 42 -1.90 18.94 -9.74
N ASP A 43 -0.93 19.81 -9.46
CA ASP A 43 -0.75 21.09 -10.16
C ASP A 43 0.36 21.01 -11.23
N MET A 44 0.86 19.82 -11.55
CA MET A 44 1.91 19.63 -12.55
C MET A 44 1.32 19.34 -13.93
N GLU A 45 1.80 20.05 -14.93
CA GLU A 45 1.55 19.68 -16.33
C GLU A 45 2.48 18.52 -16.71
N LEU A 46 1.89 17.36 -17.01
CA LEU A 46 2.62 16.16 -17.40
C LEU A 46 2.83 16.15 -18.91
N PRO A 47 4.09 16.13 -19.39
CA PRO A 47 4.40 16.07 -20.82
C PRO A 47 3.89 14.79 -21.49
N GLU A 48 3.58 14.85 -22.78
CA GLU A 48 3.07 13.71 -23.56
C GLU A 48 4.02 12.51 -23.63
N ASN A 49 5.34 12.75 -23.54
CA ASN A 49 6.36 11.71 -23.56
C ASN A 49 6.37 10.87 -22.29
N VAL A 50 5.83 11.34 -21.17
CA VAL A 50 5.72 10.56 -19.93
C VAL A 50 4.82 9.35 -20.18
N LYS A 51 5.33 8.18 -19.86
CA LYS A 51 4.66 6.87 -20.05
C LYS A 51 4.22 6.26 -18.74
N VAL A 52 4.98 6.53 -17.68
CA VAL A 52 4.81 5.87 -16.39
C VAL A 52 5.22 6.76 -15.22
N ILE A 53 4.45 6.67 -14.15
CA ILE A 53 4.78 7.25 -12.85
C ILE A 53 4.82 6.11 -11.83
N ALA A 54 5.91 6.01 -11.07
CA ALA A 54 6.00 5.03 -10.00
C ALA A 54 6.22 5.72 -8.65
N ARG A 55 5.31 5.47 -7.72
CA ARG A 55 5.42 5.96 -6.36
C ARG A 55 6.15 4.94 -5.48
N ALA A 56 7.29 5.35 -4.92
CA ALA A 56 7.96 4.60 -3.86
C ALA A 56 7.17 4.71 -2.55
N GLY A 57 6.10 3.92 -2.44
CA GLY A 57 5.16 3.88 -1.32
C GLY A 57 3.78 3.37 -1.73
N ALA A 58 2.96 2.99 -0.74
CA ALA A 58 1.67 2.32 -0.99
C ALA A 58 0.52 3.27 -1.36
N GLY A 59 0.43 4.46 -0.76
CA GLY A 59 -0.64 5.44 -1.07
C GLY A 59 -0.35 6.20 -2.36
N VAL A 60 -1.36 6.82 -3.00
CA VAL A 60 -1.20 7.60 -4.25
C VAL A 60 -1.98 8.91 -4.26
N ASN A 61 -2.34 9.39 -3.09
CA ASN A 61 -3.13 10.61 -2.92
C ASN A 61 -2.42 11.91 -3.35
N ASN A 62 -1.13 11.84 -3.64
CA ASN A 62 -0.33 12.95 -4.17
C ASN A 62 -0.21 12.95 -5.70
N ILE A 63 -0.82 11.99 -6.40
CA ILE A 63 -0.76 11.81 -7.87
C ILE A 63 -2.16 11.99 -8.45
N PRO A 64 -2.34 12.74 -9.56
CA PRO A 64 -3.62 12.88 -10.25
C PRO A 64 -3.93 11.63 -11.09
N VAL A 65 -4.32 10.54 -10.43
CA VAL A 65 -4.43 9.18 -10.98
C VAL A 65 -5.39 9.12 -12.17
N GLU A 66 -6.55 9.81 -12.10
CA GLU A 66 -7.56 9.81 -13.16
C GLU A 66 -7.04 10.54 -14.41
N GLN A 67 -6.47 11.72 -14.22
CA GLN A 67 -5.84 12.48 -15.33
C GLN A 67 -4.71 11.69 -15.99
N CYS A 68 -3.92 10.95 -15.20
CA CYS A 68 -2.89 10.06 -15.75
C CYS A 68 -3.52 8.97 -16.62
N ALA A 69 -4.64 8.37 -16.19
CA ALA A 69 -5.34 7.35 -16.98
C ALA A 69 -5.87 7.89 -18.32
N GLU A 70 -6.47 9.08 -18.31
CA GLU A 70 -6.94 9.76 -19.52
C GLU A 70 -5.82 9.99 -20.53
N ASN A 71 -4.62 10.34 -20.06
CA ASN A 71 -3.44 10.57 -20.88
C ASN A 71 -2.65 9.29 -21.22
N GLY A 72 -3.14 8.11 -20.82
CA GLY A 72 -2.45 6.83 -21.03
C GLY A 72 -1.12 6.72 -20.28
N ILE A 73 -0.98 7.40 -19.13
CA ILE A 73 0.16 7.30 -18.24
C ILE A 73 -0.16 6.26 -17.16
N VAL A 74 0.63 5.20 -17.08
CA VAL A 74 0.45 4.14 -16.08
C VAL A 74 1.03 4.62 -14.74
N VAL A 75 0.26 4.48 -13.68
CA VAL A 75 0.68 4.84 -12.32
C VAL A 75 0.86 3.58 -11.48
N PHE A 76 2.07 3.34 -11.00
CA PHE A 76 2.42 2.27 -10.07
C PHE A 76 2.51 2.78 -8.64
N ASN A 77 2.22 1.91 -7.70
CA ASN A 77 2.61 2.04 -6.30
C ASN A 77 3.33 0.77 -5.85
N THR A 78 3.91 0.77 -4.66
CA THR A 78 4.69 -0.36 -4.16
C THR A 78 4.00 -1.04 -2.97
N PRO A 79 2.90 -1.79 -3.21
CA PRO A 79 2.14 -2.42 -2.15
C PRO A 79 2.96 -3.52 -1.47
N GLY A 80 3.01 -3.48 -0.14
CA GLY A 80 3.71 -4.48 0.66
C GLY A 80 5.22 -4.28 0.79
N ALA A 81 5.85 -3.39 0.01
CA ALA A 81 7.29 -3.15 0.12
C ALA A 81 7.72 -2.63 1.51
N ASN A 82 6.84 -1.88 2.17
CA ASN A 82 7.03 -1.35 3.52
C ASN A 82 6.34 -2.19 4.62
N ALA A 83 5.81 -3.36 4.29
CA ALA A 83 4.97 -4.14 5.21
C ALA A 83 5.71 -4.56 6.48
N ASN A 84 7.01 -4.85 6.40
CA ASN A 84 7.80 -5.22 7.57
C ASN A 84 7.95 -4.06 8.56
N GLY A 85 8.22 -2.84 8.10
CA GLY A 85 8.30 -1.67 8.98
C GLY A 85 6.99 -1.42 9.73
N VAL A 86 5.86 -1.47 9.02
CA VAL A 86 4.53 -1.32 9.64
C VAL A 86 4.27 -2.45 10.64
N LYS A 87 4.58 -3.71 10.29
CA LYS A 87 4.45 -4.86 11.22
C LYS A 87 5.22 -4.60 12.52
N GLU A 88 6.45 -4.13 12.44
CA GLU A 88 7.29 -3.85 13.62
C GLU A 88 6.68 -2.74 14.49
N LEU A 89 6.15 -1.69 13.88
CA LEU A 89 5.47 -0.63 14.62
C LEU A 89 4.18 -1.12 15.29
N VAL A 90 3.41 -2.02 14.66
CA VAL A 90 2.24 -2.67 15.27
C VAL A 90 2.66 -3.48 16.50
N LEU A 91 3.73 -4.29 16.40
CA LEU A 91 4.24 -5.07 17.53
C LEU A 91 4.71 -4.16 18.68
N ALA A 92 5.45 -3.12 18.37
CA ALA A 92 5.84 -2.09 19.35
C ALA A 92 4.61 -1.46 20.01
N GLY A 93 3.61 -1.06 19.21
CA GLY A 93 2.35 -0.49 19.71
C GLY A 93 1.60 -1.43 20.66
N MET A 94 1.54 -2.73 20.36
CA MET A 94 0.95 -3.73 21.27
C MET A 94 1.68 -3.81 22.61
N LEU A 95 3.01 -3.80 22.59
CA LEU A 95 3.83 -3.87 23.81
C LEU A 95 3.71 -2.58 24.64
N LEU A 96 3.71 -1.41 23.99
CA LEU A 96 3.52 -0.11 24.65
C LEU A 96 2.11 0.05 25.23
N ALA A 97 1.08 -0.51 24.60
CA ALA A 97 -0.28 -0.51 25.14
C ALA A 97 -0.47 -1.46 26.32
N SER A 98 0.35 -2.49 26.41
CA SER A 98 0.26 -3.52 27.45
C SER A 98 0.82 -3.07 28.79
N ARG A 99 1.88 -2.25 28.77
CA ARG A 99 2.56 -1.66 29.94
C ARG A 99 2.83 -0.20 29.68
N ASP A 100 2.78 0.63 30.71
CA ASP A 100 3.07 2.06 30.60
C ASP A 100 4.59 2.33 30.54
N ILE A 101 5.24 1.82 29.48
CA ILE A 101 6.68 1.97 29.27
C ILE A 101 7.03 3.43 29.03
N VAL A 102 6.21 4.16 28.24
CA VAL A 102 6.44 5.57 27.92
C VAL A 102 6.34 6.42 29.19
N GLY A 103 5.28 6.27 29.96
CA GLY A 103 5.13 6.99 31.24
C GLY A 103 6.24 6.67 32.22
N GLY A 104 6.72 5.42 32.25
CA GLY A 104 7.87 5.02 33.07
C GLY A 104 9.18 5.71 32.64
N ILE A 105 9.44 5.80 31.34
CA ILE A 105 10.62 6.49 30.80
C ILE A 105 10.54 7.99 31.12
N GLU A 106 9.39 8.61 30.87
CA GLU A 106 9.17 10.04 31.15
C GLU A 106 9.32 10.35 32.64
N TRP A 107 8.77 9.51 33.51
CA TRP A 107 8.90 9.65 34.95
C TRP A 107 10.36 9.62 35.38
N VAL A 108 11.16 8.62 34.96
CA VAL A 108 12.60 8.54 35.28
C VAL A 108 13.34 9.75 34.76
N ALA A 109 13.00 10.22 33.55
CA ALA A 109 13.67 11.37 32.93
C ALA A 109 13.42 12.67 33.70
N HIS A 110 12.22 12.88 34.24
CA HIS A 110 11.78 14.13 34.90
C HIS A 110 11.81 14.08 36.42
N GLU A 111 12.10 12.94 37.07
CA GLU A 111 12.25 12.87 38.51
C GLU A 111 13.37 13.82 38.98
N GLU A 112 13.08 14.63 39.99
CA GLU A 112 13.98 15.67 40.47
C GLU A 112 15.10 15.11 41.36
N ASP A 113 14.77 14.11 42.22
CA ASP A 113 15.72 13.47 43.12
C ASP A 113 16.50 12.37 42.37
N LYS A 114 17.53 12.79 41.62
CA LYS A 114 18.41 11.87 40.89
C LYS A 114 19.35 11.05 41.82
N GLU A 115 19.63 11.57 43.02
CA GLU A 115 20.54 10.89 43.96
C GLU A 115 19.91 9.61 44.53
N HIS A 116 18.57 9.58 44.72
CA HIS A 116 17.87 8.43 45.26
C HIS A 116 16.94 7.77 44.23
N ILE A 117 17.18 7.95 42.95
CA ILE A 117 16.33 7.47 41.85
C ILE A 117 16.10 5.96 41.87
N ASP A 118 17.12 5.17 42.28
CA ASP A 118 17.06 3.73 42.45
C ASP A 118 15.98 3.30 43.47
N LYS A 119 15.93 3.94 44.63
CA LYS A 119 14.94 3.69 45.69
C LYS A 119 13.55 4.18 45.30
N LEU A 120 13.48 5.35 44.65
CA LEU A 120 12.23 5.91 44.17
C LEU A 120 11.63 5.02 43.06
N ALA A 121 12.44 4.51 42.12
CA ALA A 121 12.00 3.60 41.07
C ALA A 121 11.38 2.32 41.67
N GLU A 122 12.02 1.69 42.64
CA GLU A 122 11.46 0.51 43.31
C GLU A 122 10.13 0.79 44.03
N LYS A 123 9.97 1.98 44.60
CA LYS A 123 8.75 2.40 45.28
C LYS A 123 7.61 2.71 44.31
N GLN A 124 7.95 3.34 43.16
CA GLN A 124 6.98 3.87 42.21
C GLN A 124 6.65 2.91 41.05
N LYS A 125 7.47 1.88 40.77
CA LYS A 125 7.32 0.99 39.61
C LYS A 125 5.94 0.39 39.41
N LYS A 126 5.15 0.23 40.48
CA LYS A 126 3.79 -0.34 40.42
C LYS A 126 2.81 0.49 39.59
N GLN A 127 3.01 1.81 39.51
CA GLN A 127 2.12 2.69 38.75
C GLN A 127 2.25 2.48 37.22
N PHE A 128 3.37 1.95 36.75
CA PHE A 128 3.65 1.64 35.35
C PHE A 128 3.42 0.16 35.00
N ALA A 129 2.94 -0.63 35.95
CA ALA A 129 2.68 -2.04 35.75
C ALA A 129 1.54 -2.27 34.74
N GLY A 130 1.61 -3.36 34.00
CA GLY A 130 0.58 -3.73 33.05
C GLY A 130 0.37 -5.22 32.97
N CYS A 131 0.16 -5.75 31.77
CA CYS A 131 -0.07 -7.16 31.52
C CYS A 131 0.88 -7.69 30.44
N GLU A 132 1.01 -9.00 30.35
CA GLU A 132 1.69 -9.68 29.26
C GLU A 132 0.74 -9.89 28.08
N ILE A 133 1.28 -9.93 26.87
CA ILE A 133 0.52 -10.22 25.64
C ILE A 133 0.39 -11.73 25.39
N SER A 134 1.30 -12.54 25.96
CA SER A 134 1.25 -13.99 25.85
C SER A 134 -0.07 -14.55 26.40
N GLY A 135 -0.70 -15.45 25.65
CA GLY A 135 -2.02 -16.01 25.98
C GLY A 135 -3.20 -15.08 25.73
N LYS A 136 -2.98 -13.83 25.32
CA LYS A 136 -4.04 -12.91 24.93
C LYS A 136 -4.50 -13.16 23.49
N LYS A 137 -5.74 -12.80 23.19
CA LYS A 137 -6.33 -12.95 21.87
C LYS A 137 -6.13 -11.67 21.04
N LEU A 138 -5.53 -11.83 19.85
CA LEU A 138 -5.36 -10.76 18.86
C LEU A 138 -6.30 -10.99 17.69
N GLY A 139 -7.18 -10.04 17.42
CA GLY A 139 -8.00 -9.96 16.23
C GLY A 139 -7.32 -9.12 15.15
N ILE A 140 -7.26 -9.64 13.94
CA ILE A 140 -6.66 -8.96 12.78
C ILE A 140 -7.74 -8.78 11.73
N ILE A 141 -8.04 -7.53 11.39
CA ILE A 141 -8.99 -7.17 10.35
C ILE A 141 -8.21 -6.79 9.09
N GLY A 142 -8.25 -7.64 8.08
CA GLY A 142 -7.44 -7.57 6.87
C GLY A 142 -6.15 -8.38 6.97
N LEU A 143 -6.03 -9.42 6.13
CA LEU A 143 -4.89 -10.37 6.08
C LEU A 143 -4.07 -10.17 4.79
N GLY A 144 -3.96 -8.93 4.32
CA GLY A 144 -3.03 -8.54 3.26
C GLY A 144 -1.57 -8.62 3.72
N ALA A 145 -0.65 -8.00 2.99
CA ALA A 145 0.79 -8.08 3.24
C ALA A 145 1.18 -7.76 4.69
N ILE A 146 0.62 -6.70 5.29
CA ILE A 146 0.92 -6.32 6.68
C ILE A 146 0.22 -7.25 7.67
N GLY A 147 -1.10 -7.44 7.53
CA GLY A 147 -1.88 -8.24 8.48
C GLY A 147 -1.41 -9.67 8.59
N ALA A 148 -1.02 -10.31 7.49
CA ALA A 148 -0.45 -11.65 7.50
C ALA A 148 0.89 -11.72 8.25
N MET A 149 1.77 -10.72 8.06
CA MET A 149 3.05 -10.64 8.80
C MET A 149 2.84 -10.41 10.29
N VAL A 150 1.89 -9.53 10.67
CA VAL A 150 1.51 -9.30 12.08
C VAL A 150 0.95 -10.58 12.69
N ALA A 151 0.04 -11.28 11.98
CA ALA A 151 -0.57 -12.53 12.42
C ALA A 151 0.48 -13.59 12.74
N ASN A 152 1.40 -13.83 11.81
CA ASN A 152 2.48 -14.79 12.00
C ASN A 152 3.41 -14.40 13.17
N SER A 153 3.78 -13.11 13.27
CA SER A 153 4.66 -12.63 14.35
C SER A 153 3.98 -12.74 15.72
N ALA A 154 2.71 -12.42 15.83
CA ALA A 154 1.96 -12.50 17.08
C ALA A 154 1.82 -13.94 17.60
N THR A 155 1.71 -14.94 16.70
CA THR A 155 1.73 -16.36 17.12
C THR A 155 3.06 -16.73 17.77
N HIS A 156 4.19 -16.22 17.26
CA HIS A 156 5.51 -16.46 17.87
C HIS A 156 5.69 -15.75 19.22
N LEU A 157 4.92 -14.67 19.46
CA LEU A 157 4.88 -14.00 20.77
C LEU A 157 3.90 -14.67 21.75
N GLY A 158 3.34 -15.82 21.40
CA GLY A 158 2.46 -16.59 22.25
C GLY A 158 1.02 -16.09 22.32
N MET A 159 0.60 -15.24 21.39
CA MET A 159 -0.80 -14.81 21.30
C MET A 159 -1.66 -15.85 20.58
N GLU A 160 -2.96 -15.87 20.91
CA GLU A 160 -3.98 -16.60 20.18
C GLU A 160 -4.55 -15.67 19.09
N VAL A 161 -4.29 -15.97 17.81
CA VAL A 161 -4.57 -15.05 16.71
C VAL A 161 -5.84 -15.45 15.95
N TYR A 162 -6.71 -14.49 15.77
CA TYR A 162 -7.94 -14.54 14.96
C TYR A 162 -7.81 -13.60 13.78
N GLY A 163 -8.07 -14.08 12.57
CA GLY A 163 -7.99 -13.28 11.36
C GLY A 163 -9.32 -13.22 10.60
N TYR A 164 -9.71 -12.03 10.17
CA TYR A 164 -10.88 -11.79 9.33
C TYR A 164 -10.47 -11.04 8.06
N ASP A 165 -10.67 -11.66 6.91
CA ASP A 165 -10.51 -11.02 5.60
C ASP A 165 -11.41 -11.76 4.57
N PRO A 166 -12.53 -11.15 4.12
CA PRO A 166 -13.41 -11.78 3.16
C PRO A 166 -12.86 -11.80 1.72
N PHE A 167 -11.73 -11.13 1.48
CA PHE A 167 -11.10 -10.99 0.16
C PHE A 167 -9.70 -11.59 0.10
N ILE A 168 -9.32 -12.40 1.09
CA ILE A 168 -7.99 -12.99 1.15
C ILE A 168 -7.67 -13.77 -0.12
N SER A 169 -6.51 -13.53 -0.72
CA SER A 169 -6.06 -14.34 -1.84
C SER A 169 -5.56 -15.71 -1.38
N ILE A 170 -5.60 -16.69 -2.30
CA ILE A 170 -5.07 -18.04 -2.03
C ILE A 170 -3.59 -17.96 -1.60
N ASP A 171 -2.79 -17.17 -2.28
CA ASP A 171 -1.35 -17.00 -1.98
C ASP A 171 -1.13 -16.39 -0.59
N ALA A 172 -1.93 -15.38 -0.21
CA ALA A 172 -1.87 -14.80 1.14
C ALA A 172 -2.25 -15.83 2.20
N ALA A 173 -3.29 -16.64 1.96
CA ALA A 173 -3.72 -17.68 2.88
C ALA A 173 -2.66 -18.79 3.08
N TRP A 174 -1.92 -19.16 2.03
CA TRP A 174 -0.82 -20.12 2.11
C TRP A 174 0.36 -19.63 2.97
N ASN A 175 0.52 -18.32 3.12
CA ASN A 175 1.58 -17.71 3.94
C ASN A 175 1.20 -17.55 5.42
N LEU A 176 -0.03 -17.92 5.82
CA LEU A 176 -0.47 -17.85 7.20
C LEU A 176 -0.07 -19.10 8.00
N SER A 177 0.31 -18.89 9.26
CA SER A 177 0.50 -19.99 10.20
C SER A 177 -0.81 -20.76 10.39
N ARG A 178 -0.72 -22.10 10.45
CA ARG A 178 -1.87 -22.99 10.67
C ARG A 178 -2.56 -22.81 12.02
N THR A 179 -1.92 -22.15 12.96
CA THR A 179 -2.48 -21.84 14.28
C THR A 179 -3.40 -20.63 14.30
N ILE A 180 -3.39 -19.82 13.23
CA ILE A 180 -4.27 -18.67 13.09
C ILE A 180 -5.71 -19.14 12.84
N LYS A 181 -6.63 -18.67 13.67
CA LYS A 181 -8.04 -19.01 13.59
C LYS A 181 -8.75 -18.10 12.59
N HIS A 182 -9.43 -18.68 11.61
CA HIS A 182 -10.24 -17.95 10.68
C HIS A 182 -11.56 -17.51 11.33
N SER A 183 -11.79 -16.21 11.45
CA SER A 183 -13.05 -15.62 11.88
C SER A 183 -13.98 -15.43 10.70
N LYS A 184 -15.26 -15.81 10.87
CA LYS A 184 -16.27 -15.72 9.82
C LYS A 184 -16.97 -14.35 9.77
N SER A 185 -16.80 -13.55 10.82
CA SER A 185 -17.44 -12.23 10.92
C SER A 185 -16.58 -11.28 11.76
N LEU A 186 -16.80 -9.97 11.61
CA LEU A 186 -16.21 -8.95 12.48
C LEU A 186 -16.71 -9.08 13.93
N ASP A 187 -17.97 -9.49 14.13
CA ASP A 187 -18.54 -9.66 15.47
C ASP A 187 -17.80 -10.72 16.29
N GLU A 188 -17.26 -11.76 15.65
CA GLU A 188 -16.41 -12.74 16.30
C GLU A 188 -15.08 -12.12 16.74
N ILE A 189 -14.46 -11.28 15.91
CA ILE A 189 -13.27 -10.52 16.28
C ILE A 189 -13.57 -9.61 17.47
N TYR A 190 -14.64 -8.83 17.38
CA TYR A 190 -15.00 -7.86 18.42
C TYR A 190 -15.26 -8.54 19.78
N SER A 191 -16.06 -9.60 19.79
CA SER A 191 -16.46 -10.27 21.03
C SER A 191 -15.38 -11.14 21.67
N GLN A 192 -14.40 -11.64 20.89
CA GLN A 192 -13.42 -12.61 21.37
C GLN A 192 -12.06 -12.02 21.74
N CYS A 193 -11.65 -10.89 21.09
CA CYS A 193 -10.28 -10.44 21.10
C CYS A 193 -9.99 -9.39 22.19
N ASP A 194 -8.82 -9.48 22.82
CA ASP A 194 -8.32 -8.52 23.80
C ASP A 194 -7.59 -7.35 23.11
N TYR A 195 -7.02 -7.63 21.94
CA TYR A 195 -6.34 -6.69 21.06
C TYR A 195 -6.97 -6.80 19.67
N ILE A 196 -7.19 -5.68 19.01
CA ILE A 196 -7.70 -5.63 17.63
C ILE A 196 -6.80 -4.70 16.81
N THR A 197 -6.32 -5.18 15.67
CA THR A 197 -5.52 -4.38 14.74
C THR A 197 -6.12 -4.38 13.35
N ILE A 198 -6.08 -3.21 12.68
CA ILE A 198 -6.78 -2.96 11.42
C ILE A 198 -5.77 -2.80 10.30
N HIS A 199 -5.94 -3.56 9.20
CA HIS A 199 -5.05 -3.57 8.04
C HIS A 199 -5.83 -3.61 6.72
N VAL A 200 -6.94 -2.88 6.64
CA VAL A 200 -7.76 -2.76 5.43
C VAL A 200 -7.56 -1.41 4.75
N PRO A 201 -7.76 -1.31 3.42
CA PRO A 201 -7.75 -0.03 2.73
C PRO A 201 -8.96 0.83 3.14
N LEU A 202 -8.80 2.15 3.05
CA LEU A 202 -9.92 3.07 3.18
C LEU A 202 -10.72 3.11 1.88
N THR A 203 -11.97 2.72 1.96
CA THR A 203 -12.98 2.75 0.90
C THR A 203 -14.28 3.29 1.47
N ASP A 204 -15.30 3.52 0.64
CA ASP A 204 -16.61 3.92 1.13
C ASP A 204 -17.21 2.89 2.11
N ASN A 205 -16.94 1.59 1.88
CA ASN A 205 -17.44 0.50 2.73
C ASN A 205 -16.65 0.31 4.03
N THR A 206 -15.41 0.80 4.12
CA THR A 206 -14.56 0.65 5.30
C THR A 206 -14.42 1.96 6.09
N ARG A 207 -14.89 3.07 5.54
CA ARG A 207 -14.92 4.36 6.24
C ARG A 207 -15.74 4.27 7.51
N LYS A 208 -15.14 4.63 8.65
CA LYS A 208 -15.75 4.54 9.99
C LYS A 208 -16.31 3.14 10.32
N MET A 209 -15.67 2.08 9.81
CA MET A 209 -16.09 0.71 10.08
C MET A 209 -15.98 0.32 11.57
N ILE A 210 -15.12 1.01 12.31
CA ILE A 210 -15.07 0.93 13.76
C ILE A 210 -15.87 2.10 14.32
N ASP A 211 -17.14 1.91 14.42
CA ASP A 211 -18.14 2.88 14.89
C ASP A 211 -18.64 2.55 16.31
N LYS A 212 -19.64 3.28 16.77
CA LYS A 212 -20.26 3.08 18.08
C LYS A 212 -20.84 1.67 18.26
N GLU A 213 -21.44 1.08 17.20
CA GLU A 213 -21.97 -0.27 17.26
C GLU A 213 -20.83 -1.30 17.41
N ALA A 214 -19.75 -1.14 16.64
CA ALA A 214 -18.55 -1.98 16.76
C ALA A 214 -17.98 -1.95 18.19
N PHE A 215 -17.85 -0.75 18.79
CA PHE A 215 -17.36 -0.64 20.18
C PHE A 215 -18.30 -1.33 21.18
N THR A 216 -19.61 -1.30 21.01
CA THR A 216 -20.53 -2.00 21.94
C THR A 216 -20.31 -3.53 21.95
N LYS A 217 -19.92 -4.11 20.79
CA LYS A 217 -19.66 -5.53 20.64
C LYS A 217 -18.29 -5.97 21.14
N MET A 218 -17.34 -5.05 21.31
CA MET A 218 -15.98 -5.36 21.77
C MET A 218 -15.97 -5.74 23.25
N LYS A 219 -14.89 -6.42 23.64
CA LYS A 219 -14.63 -6.72 25.06
C LYS A 219 -14.36 -5.45 25.87
N GLU A 220 -14.71 -5.47 27.14
CA GLU A 220 -14.30 -4.43 28.07
C GLU A 220 -12.78 -4.35 28.19
N GLY A 221 -12.22 -3.14 28.12
CA GLY A 221 -10.80 -2.91 28.20
C GLY A 221 -10.01 -3.39 26.96
N VAL A 222 -10.64 -3.48 25.79
CA VAL A 222 -9.97 -3.82 24.54
C VAL A 222 -8.86 -2.83 24.19
N VAL A 223 -7.79 -3.30 23.57
CA VAL A 223 -6.76 -2.47 22.95
C VAL A 223 -6.99 -2.43 21.45
N LEU A 224 -7.13 -1.24 20.88
CA LEU A 224 -7.32 -1.03 19.45
C LEU A 224 -6.07 -0.42 18.82
N LEU A 225 -5.59 -1.02 17.71
CA LEU A 225 -4.45 -0.52 16.96
C LEU A 225 -4.87 -0.19 15.51
N ASN A 226 -4.49 1.00 15.04
CA ASN A 226 -4.79 1.44 13.68
C ASN A 226 -3.56 2.12 13.05
N PHE A 227 -2.85 1.38 12.23
CA PHE A 227 -1.73 1.84 11.41
C PHE A 227 -2.05 1.75 9.90
N ALA A 228 -3.35 1.65 9.57
CA ALA A 228 -3.79 1.56 8.19
C ALA A 228 -4.24 2.91 7.62
N ARG A 229 -5.34 3.48 8.12
CA ARG A 229 -5.86 4.82 7.75
C ARG A 229 -6.68 5.40 8.92
N ASP A 230 -6.58 6.70 9.15
CA ASP A 230 -7.29 7.42 10.21
C ASP A 230 -8.82 7.24 10.15
N LEU A 231 -9.40 7.47 8.98
CA LEU A 231 -10.85 7.43 8.76
C LEU A 231 -11.51 6.04 8.83
N LEU A 232 -10.78 4.99 9.18
CA LEU A 232 -11.34 3.66 9.45
C LEU A 232 -12.06 3.59 10.81
N VAL A 233 -11.68 4.48 11.73
CA VAL A 233 -12.26 4.57 13.06
C VAL A 233 -13.10 5.83 13.15
N ASP A 234 -14.29 5.73 13.75
CA ASP A 234 -15.06 6.89 14.16
C ASP A 234 -14.47 7.45 15.44
N GLU A 235 -13.79 8.58 15.33
CA GLU A 235 -13.03 9.17 16.45
C GLU A 235 -13.92 9.67 17.58
N GLU A 236 -15.11 10.18 17.29
CA GLU A 236 -16.06 10.59 18.33
C GLU A 236 -16.53 9.38 19.13
N ALA A 237 -16.89 8.30 18.47
CA ALA A 237 -17.26 7.04 19.11
C ALA A 237 -16.09 6.41 19.88
N LEU A 238 -14.85 6.53 19.36
CA LEU A 238 -13.64 6.10 20.05
C LEU A 238 -13.44 6.83 21.37
N ILE A 239 -13.65 8.15 21.37
CA ILE A 239 -13.50 8.97 22.58
C ILE A 239 -14.52 8.54 23.65
N GLU A 240 -15.79 8.36 23.29
CA GLU A 240 -16.81 7.83 24.21
C GLU A 240 -16.39 6.45 24.77
N ALA A 241 -15.83 5.59 23.92
CA ALA A 241 -15.38 4.26 24.33
C ALA A 241 -14.16 4.27 25.26
N LEU A 242 -13.24 5.23 25.08
CA LEU A 242 -12.11 5.46 26.00
C LEU A 242 -12.59 6.00 27.35
N ASP A 243 -13.45 7.03 27.33
CA ASP A 243 -13.95 7.68 28.54
C ASP A 243 -14.79 6.72 29.40
N SER A 244 -15.49 5.76 28.77
CA SER A 244 -16.25 4.70 29.48
C SER A 244 -15.38 3.53 29.97
N GLY A 245 -14.12 3.43 29.51
CA GLY A 245 -13.24 2.29 29.79
C GLY A 245 -13.47 1.07 28.90
N LYS A 246 -14.37 1.17 27.93
CA LYS A 246 -14.63 0.12 26.90
C LYS A 246 -13.37 -0.17 26.10
N VAL A 247 -12.68 0.89 25.67
CA VAL A 247 -11.33 0.84 25.10
C VAL A 247 -10.33 1.24 26.16
N LYS A 248 -9.38 0.36 26.46
CA LYS A 248 -8.31 0.65 27.44
C LYS A 248 -7.22 1.54 26.83
N LYS A 249 -6.82 1.25 25.60
CA LYS A 249 -5.80 2.00 24.86
C LYS A 249 -6.13 1.99 23.36
N TYR A 250 -5.90 3.14 22.72
CA TYR A 250 -5.86 3.27 21.28
C TYR A 250 -4.44 3.60 20.82
N VAL A 251 -3.94 2.89 19.82
CA VAL A 251 -2.58 3.10 19.28
C VAL A 251 -2.68 3.39 17.79
N THR A 252 -2.06 4.48 17.36
CA THR A 252 -2.12 4.91 15.95
C THR A 252 -0.87 5.70 15.56
N ASP A 253 -0.63 5.86 14.26
CA ASP A 253 0.36 6.81 13.72
C ASP A 253 -0.30 7.94 12.90
N PHE A 254 -1.60 8.16 13.10
CA PHE A 254 -2.36 9.26 12.49
C PHE A 254 -2.66 10.35 13.52
N ALA A 255 -1.70 11.27 13.68
CA ALA A 255 -1.85 12.40 14.60
C ALA A 255 -2.86 13.43 14.06
N ASN A 256 -3.83 13.80 14.90
CA ASN A 256 -4.77 14.89 14.64
C ASN A 256 -5.20 15.56 15.97
N PRO A 257 -5.92 16.69 15.93
CA PRO A 257 -6.31 17.42 17.13
C PRO A 257 -7.19 16.66 18.14
N LEU A 258 -7.93 15.62 17.70
CA LEU A 258 -8.82 14.84 18.57
C LEU A 258 -8.07 13.79 19.38
N VAL A 259 -6.99 13.22 18.82
CA VAL A 259 -6.24 12.12 19.43
C VAL A 259 -4.94 12.56 20.10
N ALA A 260 -4.36 13.68 19.70
CA ALA A 260 -3.06 14.12 20.20
C ALA A 260 -3.12 14.50 21.69
N GLY A 261 -2.25 13.90 22.51
CA GLY A 261 -2.12 14.19 23.94
C GLY A 261 -3.29 13.71 24.82
N ARG A 262 -4.24 12.93 24.26
CA ARG A 262 -5.38 12.44 25.03
C ARG A 262 -5.01 11.23 25.87
N PRO A 263 -5.44 11.16 27.15
CA PRO A 263 -5.22 9.97 27.98
C PRO A 263 -5.79 8.71 27.34
N GLY A 264 -5.04 7.61 27.41
CA GLY A 264 -5.46 6.35 26.78
C GLY A 264 -5.08 6.22 25.32
N ILE A 265 -4.55 7.26 24.68
CA ILE A 265 -4.09 7.22 23.28
C ILE A 265 -2.56 7.29 23.22
N LEU A 266 -1.98 6.40 22.43
CA LEU A 266 -0.58 6.43 22.01
C LEU A 266 -0.53 6.76 20.52
N VAL A 267 -0.04 7.95 20.19
CA VAL A 267 0.03 8.41 18.80
C VAL A 267 1.46 8.77 18.42
N THR A 268 1.89 8.28 17.25
CA THR A 268 3.19 8.60 16.66
C THR A 268 3.01 9.37 15.35
N PRO A 269 4.01 10.12 14.85
CA PRO A 269 3.89 10.95 13.65
C PRO A 269 4.10 10.10 12.37
N HIS A 270 3.13 9.27 11.97
CA HIS A 270 3.07 8.49 10.73
C HIS A 270 4.38 7.71 10.45
N LEU A 271 4.82 6.90 11.41
CA LEU A 271 6.10 6.21 11.37
C LEU A 271 6.05 4.81 10.73
N GLY A 272 4.87 4.30 10.36
CA GLY A 272 4.69 2.92 9.89
C GLY A 272 5.65 2.49 8.78
N ALA A 273 5.97 3.38 7.85
CA ALA A 273 6.88 3.11 6.72
C ALA A 273 8.21 3.89 6.81
N SER A 274 8.50 4.53 7.93
CA SER A 274 9.66 5.42 8.08
C SER A 274 10.88 4.67 8.58
N THR A 275 11.35 3.68 7.81
CA THR A 275 12.62 2.98 8.05
C THR A 275 13.45 3.00 6.76
N ALA A 276 14.79 2.90 6.89
CA ALA A 276 15.68 2.87 5.74
C ALA A 276 15.35 1.70 4.80
N GLU A 277 15.07 0.53 5.35
CA GLU A 277 14.72 -0.68 4.60
C GLU A 277 13.37 -0.53 3.87
N SER A 278 12.38 0.13 4.48
CA SER A 278 11.11 0.41 3.82
C SER A 278 11.29 1.33 2.62
N GLU A 279 12.12 2.36 2.75
CA GLU A 279 12.44 3.28 1.65
C GLU A 279 13.19 2.58 0.52
N GLU A 280 14.18 1.75 0.86
CA GLU A 280 14.94 0.94 -0.10
C GLU A 280 14.04 -0.06 -0.83
N ASN A 281 13.23 -0.82 -0.11
CA ASN A 281 12.33 -1.80 -0.69
C ASN A 281 11.30 -1.15 -1.63
N CYS A 282 10.75 0.01 -1.24
CA CYS A 282 9.84 0.76 -2.10
C CYS A 282 10.54 1.26 -3.37
N ALA A 283 11.77 1.77 -3.27
CA ALA A 283 12.53 2.22 -4.43
C ALA A 283 12.86 1.05 -5.37
N VAL A 284 13.31 -0.08 -4.83
CA VAL A 284 13.59 -1.32 -5.59
C VAL A 284 12.35 -1.80 -6.34
N MET A 285 11.19 -1.85 -5.67
CA MET A 285 9.94 -2.29 -6.32
C MET A 285 9.52 -1.31 -7.41
N ALA A 286 9.51 0.00 -7.15
CA ALA A 286 9.15 1.02 -8.11
C ALA A 286 10.02 0.97 -9.38
N VAL A 287 11.34 0.82 -9.24
CA VAL A 287 12.25 0.71 -10.38
C VAL A 287 12.02 -0.57 -11.17
N LYS A 288 11.79 -1.71 -10.51
CA LYS A 288 11.45 -2.97 -11.19
C LYS A 288 10.16 -2.87 -12.00
N GLU A 289 9.14 -2.22 -11.46
CA GLU A 289 7.86 -2.01 -12.16
C GLU A 289 8.02 -1.09 -13.37
N VAL A 290 8.77 0.02 -13.22
CA VAL A 290 9.08 0.93 -14.33
C VAL A 290 9.83 0.21 -15.43
N ARG A 291 10.86 -0.59 -15.09
CA ARG A 291 11.63 -1.35 -16.06
C ARG A 291 10.78 -2.38 -16.80
N ASP A 292 10.05 -3.21 -16.08
CA ASP A 292 9.20 -4.24 -16.69
C ASP A 292 8.14 -3.62 -17.62
N PHE A 293 7.57 -2.48 -17.22
CA PHE A 293 6.65 -1.73 -18.07
C PHE A 293 7.32 -1.14 -19.31
N LEU A 294 8.49 -0.50 -19.17
CA LEU A 294 9.17 0.11 -20.31
C LEU A 294 9.77 -0.92 -21.27
N GLU A 295 10.35 -1.99 -20.74
CA GLU A 295 11.06 -3.03 -21.50
C GLU A 295 10.12 -4.10 -22.09
N ASN A 296 9.05 -4.46 -21.37
CA ASN A 296 8.16 -5.57 -21.74
C ASN A 296 6.70 -5.17 -21.94
N GLY A 297 6.30 -3.98 -21.51
CA GLY A 297 4.91 -3.53 -21.54
C GLY A 297 4.03 -4.15 -20.45
N ASN A 298 4.58 -4.90 -19.50
CA ASN A 298 3.82 -5.53 -18.44
C ASN A 298 3.33 -4.51 -17.40
N ILE A 299 2.15 -4.76 -16.83
CA ILE A 299 1.58 -3.98 -15.75
C ILE A 299 1.32 -4.88 -14.54
N LYS A 300 2.01 -4.59 -13.43
CA LYS A 300 1.78 -5.17 -12.10
C LYS A 300 1.66 -4.03 -11.08
N ASN A 301 0.70 -4.15 -10.15
CA ASN A 301 0.48 -3.15 -9.08
C ASN A 301 0.13 -1.73 -9.58
N SER A 302 -0.39 -1.58 -10.80
CA SER A 302 -0.90 -0.29 -11.23
C SER A 302 -2.19 0.07 -10.50
N VAL A 303 -2.36 1.36 -10.19
CA VAL A 303 -3.55 1.88 -9.52
C VAL A 303 -4.64 2.33 -10.49
N ASN A 304 -4.29 2.64 -11.74
CA ASN A 304 -5.21 3.17 -12.76
C ASN A 304 -5.48 2.22 -13.94
N PHE A 305 -4.60 1.25 -14.20
CA PHE A 305 -4.81 0.24 -15.23
C PHE A 305 -4.84 -1.17 -14.60
N PRO A 306 -5.42 -2.17 -15.30
CA PRO A 306 -5.45 -3.55 -14.81
C PRO A 306 -4.07 -4.19 -14.84
N ASN A 307 -3.85 -5.19 -13.98
CA ASN A 307 -2.70 -6.08 -14.12
C ASN A 307 -2.81 -6.82 -15.47
N CYS A 308 -1.77 -6.71 -16.27
CA CYS A 308 -1.67 -7.32 -17.59
C CYS A 308 -0.22 -7.69 -17.84
N ASP A 309 0.07 -8.98 -17.98
CA ASP A 309 1.42 -9.53 -18.04
C ASP A 309 1.48 -10.61 -19.10
N MET A 310 2.41 -10.48 -20.03
CA MET A 310 2.75 -11.48 -21.06
C MET A 310 4.22 -11.92 -20.97
N GLY A 311 4.85 -11.69 -19.80
CA GLY A 311 6.25 -12.02 -19.56
C GLY A 311 7.23 -11.15 -20.36
N THR A 312 8.48 -11.61 -20.40
CA THR A 312 9.54 -10.94 -21.15
C THR A 312 9.21 -10.91 -22.64
N CYS A 313 9.38 -9.74 -23.26
CA CYS A 313 9.12 -9.56 -24.69
C CYS A 313 10.15 -10.29 -25.55
N ILE A 314 9.78 -11.47 -26.04
CA ILE A 314 10.58 -12.27 -26.98
C ILE A 314 10.07 -12.17 -28.43
N ALA A 315 8.90 -11.59 -28.64
CA ALA A 315 8.30 -11.41 -29.96
C ALA A 315 9.15 -10.52 -30.87
N VAL A 316 8.94 -10.62 -32.18
CA VAL A 316 9.57 -9.75 -33.18
C VAL A 316 9.04 -8.34 -33.08
N GLY A 317 7.73 -8.19 -32.84
CA GLY A 317 7.06 -6.93 -32.54
C GLY A 317 6.15 -7.08 -31.35
N ARG A 318 6.18 -6.12 -30.42
CA ARG A 318 5.20 -5.99 -29.31
C ARG A 318 4.69 -4.57 -29.26
N ILE A 319 3.39 -4.43 -29.26
CA ILE A 319 2.71 -3.16 -29.03
C ILE A 319 1.83 -3.21 -27.78
N THR A 320 1.66 -2.06 -27.15
CA THR A 320 0.76 -1.93 -26.00
C THR A 320 -0.19 -0.74 -26.21
N ILE A 321 -1.43 -0.89 -25.77
CA ILE A 321 -2.50 0.08 -25.98
C ILE A 321 -3.21 0.36 -24.67
N CYS A 322 -3.11 1.62 -24.18
CA CYS A 322 -3.97 2.14 -23.13
C CYS A 322 -5.26 2.65 -23.75
N HIS A 323 -6.43 2.20 -23.29
CA HIS A 323 -7.69 2.61 -23.89
C HIS A 323 -8.86 2.58 -22.89
N LYS A 324 -9.97 3.21 -23.25
CA LYS A 324 -11.22 3.12 -22.51
C LYS A 324 -11.80 1.71 -22.60
N ASN A 325 -12.45 1.26 -21.54
CA ASN A 325 -13.16 -0.02 -21.50
C ASN A 325 -14.57 0.13 -22.10
N ILE A 326 -14.62 0.26 -23.43
CA ILE A 326 -15.85 0.43 -24.21
C ILE A 326 -15.99 -0.70 -25.25
N PRO A 327 -17.22 -0.98 -25.75
CA PRO A 327 -17.43 -2.03 -26.74
C PRO A 327 -16.61 -1.86 -28.02
N ASN A 328 -16.31 -2.97 -28.68
CA ASN A 328 -15.70 -3.03 -30.01
C ASN A 328 -14.22 -2.60 -30.11
N MET A 329 -13.51 -2.35 -29.02
CA MET A 329 -12.09 -1.95 -29.06
C MET A 329 -11.21 -3.03 -29.70
N ILE A 330 -11.28 -4.26 -29.19
CA ILE A 330 -10.47 -5.38 -29.69
C ILE A 330 -10.71 -5.66 -31.17
N SER A 331 -11.97 -5.60 -31.61
CA SER A 331 -12.34 -5.80 -33.02
C SER A 331 -11.65 -4.77 -33.94
N GLN A 332 -11.59 -3.51 -33.51
CA GLN A 332 -10.92 -2.46 -34.26
C GLN A 332 -9.41 -2.70 -34.32
N PHE A 333 -8.77 -3.05 -33.20
CA PHE A 333 -7.32 -3.37 -33.17
C PHE A 333 -6.97 -4.52 -34.13
N THR A 334 -7.68 -5.64 -34.02
CA THR A 334 -7.42 -6.81 -34.86
C THR A 334 -7.72 -6.56 -36.34
N LYS A 335 -8.74 -5.73 -36.65
CA LYS A 335 -9.05 -5.34 -38.04
C LYS A 335 -7.93 -4.52 -38.66
N ILE A 336 -7.40 -3.51 -37.96
CA ILE A 336 -6.30 -2.67 -38.45
C ILE A 336 -5.07 -3.53 -38.68
N LEU A 337 -4.64 -4.31 -37.70
CA LEU A 337 -3.47 -5.17 -37.82
C LEU A 337 -3.61 -6.19 -38.95
N GLY A 338 -4.79 -6.81 -39.08
CA GLY A 338 -5.08 -7.74 -40.17
C GLY A 338 -5.10 -7.10 -41.56
N SER A 339 -5.62 -5.86 -41.71
CA SER A 339 -5.61 -5.13 -43.00
C SER A 339 -4.20 -4.78 -43.46
N GLU A 340 -3.27 -4.57 -42.52
CA GLU A 340 -1.85 -4.35 -42.76
C GLU A 340 -1.04 -5.65 -42.96
N GLY A 341 -1.72 -6.81 -42.96
CA GLY A 341 -1.07 -8.12 -43.12
C GLY A 341 -0.23 -8.56 -41.92
N LEU A 342 -0.44 -7.94 -40.76
CA LEU A 342 0.27 -8.27 -39.52
C LEU A 342 -0.39 -9.45 -38.81
N ASN A 343 0.36 -10.55 -38.61
CA ASN A 343 -0.14 -11.68 -37.86
C ASN A 343 0.08 -11.48 -36.35
N ILE A 344 -0.99 -11.72 -35.56
CA ILE A 344 -0.97 -11.64 -34.11
C ILE A 344 -0.54 -13.01 -33.57
N ALA A 345 0.61 -13.06 -32.91
CA ALA A 345 1.14 -14.27 -32.30
C ALA A 345 0.49 -14.55 -30.94
N ASP A 346 0.28 -13.51 -30.13
CA ASP A 346 -0.40 -13.58 -28.83
C ASP A 346 -1.01 -12.23 -28.48
N MET A 347 -2.06 -12.24 -27.67
CA MET A 347 -2.74 -11.01 -27.25
C MET A 347 -3.40 -11.19 -25.88
N THR A 348 -3.20 -10.21 -25.02
CA THR A 348 -3.91 -10.12 -23.74
C THR A 348 -4.56 -8.77 -23.59
N ASN A 349 -5.87 -8.77 -23.29
CA ASN A 349 -6.62 -7.58 -22.92
C ASN A 349 -7.19 -7.76 -21.53
N LYS A 350 -7.01 -6.76 -20.67
CA LYS A 350 -7.59 -6.69 -19.33
C LYS A 350 -8.26 -5.34 -19.12
N SER A 351 -9.29 -5.32 -18.26
CA SER A 351 -9.99 -4.08 -17.91
C SER A 351 -10.09 -3.90 -16.40
N ARG A 352 -10.13 -2.63 -15.99
CA ARG A 352 -10.36 -2.20 -14.61
C ARG A 352 -11.17 -0.91 -14.62
N GLY A 353 -12.43 -0.98 -14.18
CA GLY A 353 -13.34 0.16 -14.24
C GLY A 353 -13.50 0.70 -15.67
N SER A 354 -13.24 1.98 -15.84
CA SER A 354 -13.40 2.70 -17.11
C SER A 354 -12.24 2.51 -18.08
N TYR A 355 -11.14 1.89 -17.68
CA TYR A 355 -9.92 1.74 -18.48
C TYR A 355 -9.57 0.28 -18.73
N ALA A 356 -8.89 0.06 -19.85
CA ALA A 356 -8.38 -1.23 -20.26
C ALA A 356 -6.96 -1.09 -20.82
N TYR A 357 -6.25 -2.19 -20.82
CA TYR A 357 -4.90 -2.28 -21.35
C TYR A 357 -4.75 -3.56 -22.18
N THR A 358 -4.19 -3.39 -23.38
CA THR A 358 -3.96 -4.49 -24.31
C THR A 358 -2.47 -4.61 -24.62
N ILE A 359 -1.94 -5.81 -24.56
CA ILE A 359 -0.60 -6.18 -25.07
C ILE A 359 -0.83 -7.08 -26.28
N ILE A 360 -0.13 -6.82 -27.38
CA ILE A 360 -0.22 -7.61 -28.61
C ILE A 360 1.19 -7.94 -29.07
N ASP A 361 1.48 -9.23 -29.20
CA ASP A 361 2.70 -9.76 -29.83
C ASP A 361 2.44 -10.05 -31.30
N LEU A 362 3.33 -9.54 -32.14
CA LEU A 362 3.26 -9.63 -33.59
C LEU A 362 4.42 -10.48 -34.13
N GLU A 363 4.18 -11.19 -35.24
CA GLU A 363 5.22 -11.95 -35.93
C GLU A 363 6.15 -11.04 -36.74
N SER A 364 5.79 -9.78 -36.94
CA SER A 364 6.60 -8.75 -37.59
C SER A 364 6.43 -7.38 -36.93
N ALA A 365 7.34 -6.46 -37.16
CA ALA A 365 7.23 -5.10 -36.61
C ALA A 365 5.99 -4.38 -37.19
N ALA A 366 5.28 -3.63 -36.35
CA ALA A 366 4.14 -2.82 -36.78
C ALA A 366 4.59 -1.66 -37.67
N SER A 367 3.87 -1.44 -38.79
CA SER A 367 4.09 -0.29 -39.66
C SER A 367 3.71 1.02 -38.96
N LYS A 368 4.26 2.13 -39.43
CA LYS A 368 3.88 3.45 -38.91
C LYS A 368 2.40 3.74 -39.16
N GLU A 369 1.91 3.32 -40.32
CA GLU A 369 0.52 3.46 -40.77
C GLU A 369 -0.42 2.74 -39.78
N ALA A 370 -0.15 1.48 -39.46
CA ALA A 370 -0.92 0.71 -38.47
C ALA A 370 -0.93 1.37 -37.09
N LEU A 371 0.23 1.89 -36.65
CA LEU A 371 0.33 2.58 -35.36
C LEU A 371 -0.47 3.90 -35.32
N ASP A 372 -0.46 4.65 -36.41
CA ASP A 372 -1.19 5.91 -36.50
C ASP A 372 -2.71 5.67 -36.61
N GLU A 373 -3.15 4.61 -37.31
CA GLU A 373 -4.55 4.18 -37.31
C GLU A 373 -5.01 3.72 -35.92
N LEU A 374 -4.19 2.94 -35.19
CA LEU A 374 -4.51 2.51 -33.82
C LEU A 374 -4.65 3.71 -32.87
N LYS A 375 -3.79 4.71 -32.96
CA LYS A 375 -3.87 5.94 -32.17
C LYS A 375 -5.11 6.76 -32.46
N ALA A 376 -5.62 6.72 -33.71
CA ALA A 376 -6.78 7.48 -34.16
C ALA A 376 -8.12 6.88 -33.69
N ILE A 377 -8.13 5.68 -33.13
CA ILE A 377 -9.36 5.04 -32.63
C ILE A 377 -9.88 5.84 -31.43
N GLU A 378 -11.16 6.19 -31.46
CA GLU A 378 -11.83 6.85 -30.34
C GLU A 378 -11.75 5.97 -29.08
N GLY A 379 -11.27 6.54 -27.99
CA GLY A 379 -11.09 5.83 -26.73
C GLY A 379 -9.68 5.26 -26.51
N VAL A 380 -8.79 5.31 -27.50
CA VAL A 380 -7.37 5.02 -27.31
C VAL A 380 -6.67 6.26 -26.73
N SER A 381 -6.01 6.07 -25.58
CA SER A 381 -5.25 7.12 -24.90
C SER A 381 -3.78 7.12 -25.33
N LYS A 382 -3.18 5.94 -25.48
CA LYS A 382 -1.76 5.82 -25.86
C LYS A 382 -1.47 4.47 -26.52
N VAL A 383 -0.68 4.51 -27.60
CA VAL A 383 -0.09 3.32 -28.24
C VAL A 383 1.42 3.39 -28.09
N ARG A 384 2.03 2.30 -27.64
CA ARG A 384 3.48 2.20 -27.49
C ARG A 384 4.01 1.00 -28.27
N VAL A 385 5.15 1.18 -28.92
CA VAL A 385 5.96 0.09 -29.46
C VAL A 385 6.98 -0.29 -28.39
N ILE A 386 7.00 -1.54 -28.02
CA ILE A 386 7.98 -2.12 -27.08
C ILE A 386 9.17 -2.66 -27.88
N LYS A 387 8.87 -3.34 -28.99
CA LYS A 387 9.88 -3.92 -29.88
C LYS A 387 9.39 -3.97 -31.33
#